data_8d5d848866309fd28963016ddaefb6b5
#
_entry.id   8d5d848866309fd28963016ddaefb6b5
#
_cell.length_a   1.000
_cell.length_b   1.000
_cell.length_c   1.000
_cell.angle_alpha   90.00
_cell.angle_beta   90.00
_cell.angle_gamma   90.00
#
_symmetry.space_group_name_H-M   'P 1'
#
loop_
_entity.id
_entity.type
_entity.pdbx_description
1 polymer ?
#
loop_
_entity_poly.entity_id
_entity_poly.type
_entity_poly.pdbx_seq_one_letter_code
_entity_poly.pdbx_strand_id
1 'polypeptide(L)'
;MSRVSSIDIGSIKVTSLLDGELVLPAEVLLNLKDEDAQTIRDNNENKLSSSNINAYLIQSGERNLLVDAGCRELFGPTCGFIKDALAEAGVSTQQVTDVFLTHLHPDHIAGTLNTDGTAVFNNAQLHLVDIEHDFWIKENFDAVEVNGADWANLAQAVVTAYKDRLNLLSQGKEIMPGVNTVAIPGHTPGHSGFRVDSGNDSLMHLGDILHLQNLQLI
;
A
#
# COMPACT_ATOMS: atom_id res chain seq x y z
N MET A 1 -0.17 20.40 -8.23
CA MET A 1 -1.17 19.38 -8.62
C MET A 1 -1.83 18.87 -7.37
N SER A 2 -3.15 18.57 -7.43
CA SER A 2 -3.84 17.90 -6.33
C SER A 2 -3.29 16.49 -6.13
N ARG A 3 -3.11 16.10 -4.88
CA ARG A 3 -2.68 14.75 -4.47
C ARG A 3 -3.86 13.83 -4.18
N VAL A 4 -5.09 14.34 -4.27
CA VAL A 4 -6.28 13.59 -3.89
C VAL A 4 -7.31 13.55 -4.99
N SER A 5 -8.00 12.41 -5.09
CA SER A 5 -9.18 12.23 -5.93
C SER A 5 -10.18 11.33 -5.19
N SER A 6 -11.45 11.69 -5.17
CA SER A 6 -12.47 11.00 -4.38
C SER A 6 -13.62 10.47 -5.22
N ILE A 7 -14.17 9.35 -4.78
CA ILE A 7 -15.42 8.77 -5.29
C ILE A 7 -16.28 8.32 -4.10
N ASP A 8 -17.59 8.45 -4.23
CA ASP A 8 -18.55 7.91 -3.26
C ASP A 8 -19.04 6.54 -3.74
N ILE A 9 -18.98 5.55 -2.83
CA ILE A 9 -19.55 4.21 -2.99
C ILE A 9 -20.70 4.14 -2.01
N GLY A 10 -21.91 4.45 -2.47
CA GLY A 10 -23.06 4.62 -1.59
C GLY A 10 -22.80 5.66 -0.50
N SER A 11 -22.75 5.24 0.77
CA SER A 11 -22.48 6.11 1.92
C SER A 11 -21.01 6.13 2.34
N ILE A 12 -20.14 5.42 1.65
CA ILE A 12 -18.71 5.31 1.96
C ILE A 12 -17.93 6.16 0.95
N LYS A 13 -17.07 7.04 1.44
CA LYS A 13 -16.18 7.85 0.59
C LYS A 13 -14.81 7.19 0.49
N VAL A 14 -14.34 6.99 -0.73
CA VAL A 14 -13.00 6.48 -1.04
C VAL A 14 -12.21 7.59 -1.71
N THR A 15 -11.06 7.94 -1.13
CA THR A 15 -10.15 8.96 -1.64
C THR A 15 -8.80 8.35 -1.93
N SER A 16 -8.33 8.41 -3.17
CA SER A 16 -6.94 8.07 -3.49
C SER A 16 -6.02 9.19 -3.01
N LEU A 17 -4.91 8.80 -2.40
CA LEU A 17 -3.88 9.68 -1.85
C LEU A 17 -2.57 9.40 -2.60
N LEU A 18 -2.07 10.37 -3.38
CA LEU A 18 -0.81 10.24 -4.09
C LEU A 18 0.36 10.53 -3.14
N ASP A 19 1.07 9.49 -2.72
CA ASP A 19 2.33 9.61 -1.97
C ASP A 19 3.47 10.12 -2.85
N GLY A 20 3.52 9.66 -4.10
CA GLY A 20 4.54 10.07 -5.04
C GLY A 20 4.59 9.22 -6.30
N GLU A 21 5.71 9.33 -7.00
CA GLU A 21 5.96 8.61 -8.25
C GLU A 21 7.32 7.91 -8.20
N LEU A 22 7.34 6.66 -8.68
CA LEU A 22 8.55 5.87 -8.91
C LEU A 22 8.69 5.53 -10.39
N VAL A 23 9.93 5.55 -10.87
CA VAL A 23 10.25 4.93 -12.16
C VAL A 23 10.64 3.49 -11.90
N LEU A 24 9.85 2.54 -12.39
CA LEU A 24 10.13 1.13 -12.27
C LEU A 24 11.16 0.70 -13.31
N PRO A 25 12.33 0.19 -12.90
CA PRO A 25 13.29 -0.38 -13.85
C PRO A 25 12.72 -1.69 -14.43
N ALA A 26 13.07 -1.99 -15.69
CA ALA A 26 12.58 -3.20 -16.37
C ALA A 26 12.95 -4.50 -15.63
N GLU A 27 14.02 -4.46 -14.86
CA GLU A 27 14.56 -5.58 -14.09
C GLU A 27 13.65 -6.06 -12.95
N VAL A 28 12.70 -5.22 -12.48
CA VAL A 28 11.70 -5.64 -11.46
C VAL A 28 10.59 -6.52 -12.05
N LEU A 29 10.45 -6.53 -13.38
CA LEU A 29 9.49 -7.37 -14.07
C LEU A 29 10.16 -8.68 -14.49
N LEU A 30 9.99 -9.72 -13.68
CA LEU A 30 10.63 -11.02 -13.89
C LEU A 30 10.02 -11.78 -15.09
N ASN A 31 10.85 -12.59 -15.75
CA ASN A 31 10.46 -13.50 -16.84
C ASN A 31 9.85 -12.79 -18.08
N LEU A 32 10.21 -11.54 -18.31
CA LEU A 32 9.84 -10.86 -19.55
C LEU A 32 10.50 -11.53 -20.75
N LYS A 33 9.76 -11.67 -21.85
CA LYS A 33 10.33 -11.98 -23.16
C LYS A 33 11.16 -10.79 -23.65
N ASP A 34 12.15 -11.06 -24.50
CA ASP A 34 13.03 -10.00 -25.05
C ASP A 34 12.26 -8.89 -25.76
N GLU A 35 11.19 -9.23 -26.48
CA GLU A 35 10.29 -8.28 -27.15
C GLU A 35 9.54 -7.37 -26.17
N ASP A 36 9.07 -7.92 -25.04
CA ASP A 36 8.37 -7.17 -24.00
C ASP A 36 9.36 -6.28 -23.25
N ALA A 37 10.55 -6.79 -22.94
CA ALA A 37 11.62 -6.02 -22.33
C ALA A 37 12.09 -4.85 -23.22
N GLN A 38 12.10 -5.03 -24.56
CA GLN A 38 12.41 -3.94 -25.48
C GLN A 38 11.28 -2.90 -25.50
N THR A 39 10.02 -3.34 -25.53
CA THR A 39 8.84 -2.45 -25.44
C THR A 39 8.90 -1.58 -24.17
N ILE A 40 9.29 -2.18 -23.04
CA ILE A 40 9.46 -1.43 -21.78
C ILE A 40 10.60 -0.40 -21.88
N ARG A 41 11.76 -0.79 -22.44
CA ARG A 41 12.89 0.13 -22.63
C ARG A 41 12.51 1.32 -23.54
N ASP A 42 11.81 1.03 -24.63
CA ASP A 42 11.36 2.07 -25.56
C ASP A 42 10.31 3.00 -24.90
N ASN A 43 9.47 2.45 -24.04
CA ASN A 43 8.50 3.21 -23.26
C ASN A 43 9.16 4.03 -22.12
N ASN A 44 10.27 3.55 -21.55
CA ASN A 44 11.00 4.26 -20.49
C ASN A 44 11.62 5.57 -21.00
N GLU A 45 12.09 5.63 -22.24
CA GLU A 45 12.52 6.88 -22.87
C GLU A 45 11.39 7.92 -22.92
N ASN A 46 10.13 7.48 -22.94
CA ASN A 46 8.93 8.30 -22.94
C ASN A 46 8.27 8.46 -21.55
N LYS A 47 8.93 8.08 -20.44
CA LYS A 47 8.41 8.11 -19.06
C LYS A 47 7.14 7.27 -18.84
N LEU A 48 6.89 6.26 -19.64
CA LEU A 48 5.72 5.39 -19.52
C LEU A 48 5.89 4.31 -18.43
N SER A 49 7.06 4.21 -17.82
CA SER A 49 7.35 3.34 -16.66
C SER A 49 7.23 4.05 -15.31
N SER A 50 6.77 5.30 -15.28
CA SER A 50 6.44 5.94 -14.02
C SER A 50 5.19 5.30 -13.42
N SER A 51 5.30 4.79 -12.20
CA SER A 51 4.20 4.26 -11.40
C SER A 51 3.93 5.19 -10.23
N ASN A 52 2.66 5.45 -9.97
CA ASN A 52 2.24 6.19 -8.79
C ASN A 52 2.30 5.28 -7.56
N ILE A 53 2.82 5.82 -6.46
CA ILE A 53 2.63 5.24 -5.14
C ILE A 53 1.35 5.85 -4.57
N ASN A 54 0.34 5.02 -4.43
CA ASN A 54 -0.97 5.45 -3.94
C ASN A 54 -1.27 4.78 -2.59
N ALA A 55 -1.91 5.54 -1.72
CA ALA A 55 -2.65 5.03 -0.57
C ALA A 55 -4.13 5.41 -0.72
N TYR A 56 -4.99 4.87 0.13
CA TYR A 56 -6.42 5.16 0.05
C TYR A 56 -6.98 5.50 1.43
N LEU A 57 -7.72 6.59 1.50
CA LEU A 57 -8.49 6.95 2.68
C LEU A 57 -9.95 6.54 2.45
N ILE A 58 -10.46 5.65 3.30
CA ILE A 58 -11.86 5.19 3.27
C ILE A 58 -12.56 5.72 4.50
N GLN A 59 -13.62 6.51 4.26
CA GLN A 59 -14.36 7.20 5.31
C GLN A 59 -15.80 6.69 5.39
N SER A 60 -16.20 6.24 6.59
CA SER A 60 -17.56 5.79 6.87
C SER A 60 -17.94 6.11 8.31
N GLY A 61 -18.94 6.95 8.51
CA GLY A 61 -19.29 7.48 9.82
C GLY A 61 -18.12 8.22 10.47
N GLU A 62 -17.71 7.77 11.65
CA GLU A 62 -16.58 8.35 12.40
C GLU A 62 -15.23 7.65 12.10
N ARG A 63 -15.22 6.65 11.22
CA ARG A 63 -14.03 5.88 10.91
C ARG A 63 -13.29 6.46 9.70
N ASN A 64 -11.99 6.58 9.85
CA ASN A 64 -11.03 6.94 8.81
C ASN A 64 -10.02 5.80 8.69
N LEU A 65 -10.25 4.90 7.74
CA LEU A 65 -9.34 3.81 7.42
C LEU A 65 -8.35 4.28 6.35
N LEU A 66 -7.08 4.22 6.66
CA LEU A 66 -6.00 4.40 5.70
C LEU A 66 -5.55 3.02 5.19
N VAL A 67 -5.58 2.81 3.89
CA VAL A 67 -5.02 1.62 3.23
C VAL A 67 -3.67 2.00 2.63
N ASP A 68 -2.63 1.35 3.08
CA ASP A 68 -1.22 1.66 2.85
C ASP A 68 -0.81 3.09 3.29
N ALA A 69 0.48 3.37 3.34
CA ALA A 69 0.97 4.61 3.92
C ALA A 69 2.15 5.24 3.15
N GLY A 70 2.45 4.74 1.96
CA GLY A 70 3.53 5.27 1.13
C GLY A 70 4.92 4.90 1.62
N CYS A 71 5.92 5.47 0.96
CA CYS A 71 7.32 5.07 1.07
C CYS A 71 8.18 6.00 1.93
N ARG A 72 7.63 7.08 2.47
CA ARG A 72 8.42 8.12 3.14
C ARG A 72 9.51 8.65 2.18
N GLU A 73 10.73 8.90 2.66
CA GLU A 73 11.87 9.37 1.84
C GLU A 73 12.70 8.23 1.20
N LEU A 74 12.29 6.97 1.31
CA LEU A 74 13.13 5.82 0.94
C LEU A 74 13.50 5.75 -0.54
N PHE A 75 12.62 6.25 -1.42
CA PHE A 75 12.81 6.20 -2.86
C PHE A 75 13.10 7.58 -3.49
N GLY A 76 13.58 8.53 -2.68
CA GLY A 76 14.03 9.82 -3.14
C GLY A 76 12.98 10.93 -3.05
N PRO A 77 13.23 12.10 -3.66
CA PRO A 77 12.46 13.31 -3.41
C PRO A 77 11.12 13.37 -4.15
N THR A 78 10.80 12.39 -4.99
CA THR A 78 9.56 12.34 -5.76
C THR A 78 8.40 11.70 -5.00
N CYS A 79 8.63 11.20 -3.79
CA CYS A 79 7.65 10.50 -2.95
C CYS A 79 7.78 10.87 -1.46
N GLY A 80 6.91 10.31 -0.62
CA GLY A 80 6.87 10.58 0.81
C GLY A 80 5.87 11.67 1.21
N PHE A 81 4.83 11.91 0.41
CA PHE A 81 3.85 12.99 0.60
C PHE A 81 2.52 12.53 1.19
N ILE A 82 2.46 11.35 1.80
CA ILE A 82 1.19 10.82 2.35
C ILE A 82 0.56 11.74 3.40
N LYS A 83 1.38 12.41 4.23
CA LYS A 83 0.87 13.34 5.25
C LYS A 83 0.26 14.60 4.61
N ASP A 84 0.85 15.08 3.51
CA ASP A 84 0.33 16.22 2.75
C ASP A 84 -0.96 15.84 2.03
N ALA A 85 -1.03 14.64 1.45
CA ALA A 85 -2.23 14.13 0.81
C ALA A 85 -3.38 13.92 1.81
N LEU A 86 -3.11 13.40 3.00
CA LEU A 86 -4.09 13.30 4.09
C LEU A 86 -4.60 14.69 4.50
N ALA A 87 -3.69 15.66 4.68
CA ALA A 87 -4.07 17.04 5.03
C ALA A 87 -4.92 17.68 3.95
N GLU A 88 -4.61 17.45 2.66
CA GLU A 88 -5.43 17.91 1.53
C GLU A 88 -6.82 17.26 1.52
N ALA A 89 -6.91 15.97 1.93
CA ALA A 89 -8.19 15.28 2.13
C ALA A 89 -8.96 15.74 3.40
N GLY A 90 -8.38 16.65 4.19
CA GLY A 90 -8.99 17.19 5.41
C GLY A 90 -8.86 16.28 6.64
N VAL A 91 -7.93 15.31 6.64
CA VAL A 91 -7.72 14.37 7.73
C VAL A 91 -6.29 14.46 8.25
N SER A 92 -6.14 14.65 9.54
CA SER A 92 -4.83 14.58 10.21
C SER A 92 -4.45 13.14 10.54
N THR A 93 -3.16 12.88 10.79
CA THR A 93 -2.67 11.56 11.19
C THR A 93 -3.32 11.07 12.49
N GLN A 94 -3.72 11.97 13.39
CA GLN A 94 -4.41 11.65 14.64
C GLN A 94 -5.86 11.26 14.46
N GLN A 95 -6.47 11.63 13.34
CA GLN A 95 -7.86 11.27 13.00
C GLN A 95 -7.98 9.95 12.25
N VAL A 96 -6.86 9.37 11.81
CA VAL A 96 -6.83 8.01 11.26
C VAL A 96 -7.13 7.03 12.39
N THR A 97 -8.21 6.27 12.24
CA THR A 97 -8.68 5.31 13.27
C THR A 97 -8.17 3.90 13.02
N ASP A 98 -7.88 3.60 11.77
CA ASP A 98 -7.45 2.28 11.29
C ASP A 98 -6.42 2.45 10.18
N VAL A 99 -5.43 1.56 10.15
CA VAL A 99 -4.51 1.38 9.03
C VAL A 99 -4.61 -0.07 8.57
N PHE A 100 -4.84 -0.31 7.31
CA PHE A 100 -4.72 -1.63 6.70
C PHE A 100 -3.54 -1.64 5.73
N LEU A 101 -2.64 -2.60 5.87
CA LEU A 101 -1.53 -2.79 4.96
C LEU A 101 -1.85 -3.95 4.02
N THR A 102 -1.86 -3.66 2.71
CA THR A 102 -2.13 -4.65 1.67
C THR A 102 -1.05 -5.73 1.64
N HIS A 103 0.19 -5.32 1.87
CA HIS A 103 1.38 -6.15 2.05
C HIS A 103 2.51 -5.32 2.68
N LEU A 104 3.66 -5.94 2.97
CA LEU A 104 4.71 -5.27 3.75
C LEU A 104 5.94 -4.83 2.92
N HIS A 105 5.76 -4.46 1.65
CA HIS A 105 6.83 -3.80 0.89
C HIS A 105 7.05 -2.35 1.37
N PRO A 106 8.28 -1.82 1.24
CA PRO A 106 8.66 -0.52 1.79
C PRO A 106 7.82 0.66 1.32
N ASP A 107 7.37 0.65 0.08
CA ASP A 107 6.55 1.71 -0.53
C ASP A 107 5.10 1.73 -0.04
N HIS A 108 4.67 0.71 0.67
CA HIS A 108 3.37 0.62 1.32
C HIS A 108 3.40 0.90 2.81
N ILE A 109 4.54 0.60 3.48
CA ILE A 109 4.59 0.59 4.94
C ILE A 109 5.46 1.68 5.56
N ALA A 110 6.45 2.23 4.84
CA ALA A 110 7.44 3.11 5.46
C ALA A 110 6.83 4.39 6.06
N GLY A 111 5.76 4.92 5.45
CA GLY A 111 5.03 6.08 5.96
C GLY A 111 4.25 5.83 7.26
N THR A 112 4.15 4.59 7.73
CA THR A 112 3.59 4.28 9.05
C THR A 112 4.52 4.64 10.20
N LEU A 113 5.82 4.83 9.94
CA LEU A 113 6.84 5.14 10.93
C LEU A 113 7.40 6.55 10.76
N ASN A 114 7.66 7.21 11.87
CA ASN A 114 8.53 8.38 11.92
C ASN A 114 10.01 7.95 11.76
N THR A 115 10.89 8.92 11.53
CA THR A 115 12.34 8.66 11.37
C THR A 115 13.00 8.08 12.61
N ASP A 116 12.40 8.26 13.78
CA ASP A 116 12.85 7.68 15.06
C ASP A 116 12.25 6.28 15.33
N GLY A 117 11.50 5.72 14.37
CA GLY A 117 10.86 4.40 14.48
C GLY A 117 9.55 4.39 15.25
N THR A 118 9.06 5.53 15.73
CA THR A 118 7.74 5.60 16.39
C THR A 118 6.59 5.59 15.38
N ALA A 119 5.41 5.12 15.81
CA ALA A 119 4.22 5.10 14.96
C ALA A 119 3.77 6.51 14.57
N VAL A 120 3.41 6.72 13.29
CA VAL A 120 2.82 7.97 12.79
C VAL A 120 1.35 8.08 13.19
N PHE A 121 0.59 6.99 13.05
CA PHE A 121 -0.85 6.94 13.29
C PHE A 121 -1.12 6.43 14.71
N ASN A 122 -0.88 7.29 15.70
CA ASN A 122 -0.85 6.91 17.12
C ASN A 122 -2.20 6.43 17.67
N ASN A 123 -3.32 6.80 17.04
CA ASN A 123 -4.67 6.42 17.45
C ASN A 123 -5.21 5.24 16.65
N ALA A 124 -4.51 4.81 15.58
CA ALA A 124 -4.99 3.80 14.68
C ALA A 124 -4.72 2.38 15.18
N GLN A 125 -5.66 1.47 14.94
CA GLN A 125 -5.42 0.04 14.93
C GLN A 125 -4.76 -0.34 13.61
N LEU A 126 -3.69 -1.14 13.65
CA LEU A 126 -3.05 -1.68 12.45
C LEU A 126 -3.65 -3.03 12.12
N HIS A 127 -4.19 -3.16 10.92
CA HIS A 127 -4.73 -4.40 10.37
C HIS A 127 -3.77 -4.99 9.35
N LEU A 128 -3.51 -6.26 9.45
CA LEU A 128 -2.61 -7.00 8.56
C LEU A 128 -3.14 -8.43 8.39
N VAL A 129 -3.04 -8.99 7.19
CA VAL A 129 -3.38 -10.39 6.98
C VAL A 129 -2.32 -11.29 7.63
N ASP A 130 -2.76 -12.30 8.34
CA ASP A 130 -1.92 -13.22 9.12
C ASP A 130 -0.83 -13.89 8.29
N ILE A 131 -1.12 -14.30 7.05
CA ILE A 131 -0.17 -14.90 6.12
C ILE A 131 0.96 -13.91 5.76
N GLU A 132 0.63 -12.65 5.54
CA GLU A 132 1.62 -11.59 5.24
C GLU A 132 2.51 -11.31 6.44
N HIS A 133 1.90 -11.18 7.62
CA HIS A 133 2.64 -11.05 8.87
C HIS A 133 3.63 -12.20 9.06
N ASP A 134 3.15 -13.45 8.95
CA ASP A 134 3.96 -14.64 9.20
C ASP A 134 5.11 -14.76 8.22
N PHE A 135 4.90 -14.45 6.96
CA PHE A 135 5.95 -14.43 5.95
C PHE A 135 7.09 -13.48 6.35
N TRP A 136 6.80 -12.20 6.62
CA TRP A 136 7.84 -11.21 6.90
C TRP A 136 8.49 -11.31 8.29
N ILE A 137 7.80 -11.92 9.25
CA ILE A 137 8.27 -11.98 10.64
C ILE A 137 8.96 -13.32 10.96
N LYS A 138 8.55 -14.41 10.30
CA LYS A 138 9.03 -15.75 10.63
C LYS A 138 10.04 -16.32 9.64
N GLU A 139 10.04 -15.85 8.39
CA GLU A 139 10.98 -16.33 7.38
C GLU A 139 12.37 -15.69 7.54
N ASN A 140 13.40 -16.39 7.07
CA ASN A 140 14.78 -15.87 7.08
C ASN A 140 15.13 -15.27 5.72
N PHE A 141 15.36 -13.97 5.71
CA PHE A 141 15.71 -13.17 4.52
C PHE A 141 17.22 -12.89 4.39
N ASP A 142 18.08 -13.42 5.29
CA ASP A 142 19.52 -13.15 5.28
C ASP A 142 20.22 -13.60 3.99
N ALA A 143 19.66 -14.60 3.31
CA ALA A 143 20.17 -15.15 2.06
C ALA A 143 19.56 -14.53 0.79
N VAL A 144 18.66 -13.58 0.91
CA VAL A 144 18.01 -12.92 -0.23
C VAL A 144 18.92 -11.82 -0.77
N GLU A 145 19.35 -11.94 -2.03
CA GLU A 145 20.34 -11.05 -2.65
C GLU A 145 19.85 -9.61 -2.86
N VAL A 146 18.54 -9.40 -2.94
CA VAL A 146 17.94 -8.08 -3.24
C VAL A 146 17.20 -7.55 -2.03
N ASN A 147 17.88 -6.77 -1.18
CA ASN A 147 17.30 -5.99 -0.07
C ASN A 147 16.33 -6.72 0.87
N GLY A 148 16.24 -8.06 0.78
CA GLY A 148 15.25 -8.84 1.55
C GLY A 148 15.40 -8.67 3.06
N ALA A 149 16.62 -8.69 3.59
CA ALA A 149 16.87 -8.46 5.01
C ALA A 149 16.47 -7.04 5.45
N ASP A 150 16.76 -6.00 4.65
CA ASP A 150 16.39 -4.62 4.97
C ASP A 150 14.88 -4.41 4.94
N TRP A 151 14.19 -5.02 3.99
CA TRP A 151 12.72 -4.96 3.90
C TRP A 151 12.06 -5.70 5.06
N ALA A 152 12.59 -6.87 5.43
CA ALA A 152 12.11 -7.62 6.60
C ALA A 152 12.34 -6.84 7.90
N ASN A 153 13.50 -6.16 8.06
CA ASN A 153 13.77 -5.30 9.20
C ASN A 153 12.78 -4.14 9.31
N LEU A 154 12.42 -3.52 8.18
CA LEU A 154 11.41 -2.46 8.16
C LEU A 154 10.02 -3.03 8.53
N ALA A 155 9.62 -4.17 7.97
CA ALA A 155 8.37 -4.84 8.31
C ALA A 155 8.29 -5.17 9.82
N GLN A 156 9.37 -5.70 10.40
CA GLN A 156 9.49 -5.98 11.83
C GLN A 156 9.40 -4.70 12.68
N ALA A 157 10.02 -3.60 12.23
CA ALA A 157 9.94 -2.31 12.91
C ALA A 157 8.49 -1.79 12.94
N VAL A 158 7.75 -1.89 11.82
CA VAL A 158 6.33 -1.52 11.75
C VAL A 158 5.50 -2.35 12.71
N VAL A 159 5.60 -3.68 12.64
CA VAL A 159 4.86 -4.58 13.55
C VAL A 159 5.18 -4.28 15.01
N THR A 160 6.44 -3.98 15.33
CA THR A 160 6.87 -3.65 16.69
C THR A 160 6.26 -2.32 17.17
N ALA A 161 6.26 -1.29 16.32
CA ALA A 161 5.72 0.03 16.67
C ALA A 161 4.20 0.02 16.92
N TYR A 162 3.49 -0.92 16.29
CA TYR A 162 2.04 -1.08 16.44
C TYR A 162 1.63 -2.31 17.27
N LYS A 163 2.54 -3.00 17.95
CA LYS A 163 2.30 -4.29 18.62
C LYS A 163 1.05 -4.31 19.53
N ASP A 164 0.79 -3.21 20.25
CA ASP A 164 -0.32 -3.10 21.19
C ASP A 164 -1.66 -2.78 20.50
N ARG A 165 -1.63 -2.51 19.21
CA ARG A 165 -2.75 -2.15 18.35
C ARG A 165 -2.76 -2.95 17.04
N LEU A 166 -2.01 -4.05 16.99
CA LEU A 166 -1.98 -4.95 15.84
C LEU A 166 -3.19 -5.87 15.87
N ASN A 167 -3.89 -5.96 14.75
CA ASN A 167 -5.00 -6.87 14.52
C ASN A 167 -4.69 -7.76 13.31
N LEU A 168 -4.40 -9.02 13.54
CA LEU A 168 -4.19 -9.99 12.48
C LEU A 168 -5.53 -10.52 11.99
N LEU A 169 -5.77 -10.37 10.69
CA LEU A 169 -6.97 -10.79 10.01
C LEU A 169 -6.70 -12.04 9.17
N SER A 170 -7.63 -12.96 9.13
CA SER A 170 -7.63 -13.96 8.05
C SER A 170 -8.13 -13.31 6.75
N GLN A 171 -7.69 -13.86 5.62
CA GLN A 171 -8.13 -13.39 4.29
C GLN A 171 -9.66 -13.39 4.15
N GLY A 172 -10.20 -12.40 3.45
CA GLY A 172 -11.63 -12.24 3.23
C GLY A 172 -12.42 -11.69 4.43
N LYS A 173 -11.73 -11.23 5.48
CA LYS A 173 -12.38 -10.65 6.67
C LYS A 173 -12.63 -9.17 6.53
N GLU A 174 -13.69 -8.75 7.23
CA GLU A 174 -14.06 -7.34 7.32
C GLU A 174 -13.04 -6.57 8.16
N ILE A 175 -12.59 -5.41 7.63
CA ILE A 175 -11.71 -4.45 8.32
C ILE A 175 -12.57 -3.45 9.10
N MET A 176 -13.60 -2.94 8.43
CA MET A 176 -14.62 -2.08 9.01
C MET A 176 -15.93 -2.28 8.23
N PRO A 177 -17.11 -1.86 8.76
CA PRO A 177 -18.39 -2.09 8.10
C PRO A 177 -18.40 -1.69 6.63
N GLY A 178 -18.65 -2.66 5.75
CA GLY A 178 -18.66 -2.50 4.30
C GLY A 178 -17.30 -2.55 3.62
N VAL A 179 -16.20 -2.78 4.36
CA VAL A 179 -14.84 -2.89 3.79
C VAL A 179 -14.21 -4.22 4.17
N ASN A 180 -13.95 -5.05 3.18
CA ASN A 180 -13.43 -6.41 3.36
C ASN A 180 -12.05 -6.56 2.69
N THR A 181 -11.18 -7.38 3.29
CA THR A 181 -9.95 -7.82 2.61
C THR A 181 -10.28 -8.76 1.46
N VAL A 182 -9.49 -8.72 0.39
CA VAL A 182 -9.57 -9.62 -0.76
C VAL A 182 -8.23 -10.32 -0.94
N ALA A 183 -8.22 -11.65 -0.87
CA ALA A 183 -7.00 -12.44 -1.08
C ALA A 183 -6.58 -12.40 -2.54
N ILE A 184 -5.39 -11.89 -2.82
CA ILE A 184 -4.79 -11.84 -4.15
C ILE A 184 -3.28 -12.13 -4.05
N PRO A 185 -2.92 -13.34 -3.57
CA PRO A 185 -1.52 -13.71 -3.36
C PRO A 185 -0.75 -13.81 -4.69
N GLY A 186 0.55 -13.60 -4.62
CA GLY A 186 1.46 -13.72 -5.77
C GLY A 186 2.59 -12.73 -5.73
N HIS A 187 2.27 -11.45 -5.57
CA HIS A 187 3.25 -10.38 -5.34
C HIS A 187 3.99 -10.58 -4.00
N THR A 188 3.23 -10.85 -2.95
CA THR A 188 3.70 -11.52 -1.72
C THR A 188 2.75 -12.66 -1.36
N PRO A 189 3.13 -13.60 -0.47
CA PRO A 189 2.27 -14.71 -0.09
C PRO A 189 0.94 -14.31 0.55
N GLY A 190 0.93 -13.22 1.30
CA GLY A 190 -0.28 -12.70 1.96
C GLY A 190 -0.85 -11.45 1.32
N HIS A 191 -0.35 -11.06 0.12
CA HIS A 191 -0.82 -9.88 -0.59
C HIS A 191 -2.34 -9.87 -0.71
N SER A 192 -2.93 -8.73 -0.36
CA SER A 192 -4.37 -8.55 -0.27
C SER A 192 -4.78 -7.21 -0.87
N GLY A 193 -5.87 -7.21 -1.60
CA GLY A 193 -6.60 -6.00 -1.91
C GLY A 193 -7.71 -5.73 -0.89
N PHE A 194 -8.59 -4.81 -1.25
CA PHE A 194 -9.80 -4.56 -0.47
C PHE A 194 -11.01 -4.37 -1.38
N ARG A 195 -12.19 -4.63 -0.82
CA ARG A 195 -13.47 -4.37 -1.46
C ARG A 195 -14.32 -3.50 -0.54
N VAL A 196 -14.92 -2.47 -1.14
CA VAL A 196 -15.90 -1.60 -0.50
C VAL A 196 -17.26 -1.93 -1.07
N ASP A 197 -18.24 -2.19 -0.21
CA ASP A 197 -19.63 -2.43 -0.58
C ASP A 197 -20.55 -1.51 0.22
N SER A 198 -21.42 -0.74 -0.46
CA SER A 198 -22.41 0.11 0.19
C SER A 198 -23.67 0.22 -0.67
N GLY A 199 -24.79 -0.32 -0.20
CA GLY A 199 -26.03 -0.39 -0.97
C GLY A 199 -25.87 -1.28 -2.21
N ASN A 200 -26.05 -0.69 -3.41
CA ASN A 200 -25.88 -1.36 -4.68
C ASN A 200 -24.52 -1.08 -5.35
N ASP A 201 -23.69 -0.25 -4.72
CA ASP A 201 -22.41 0.17 -5.26
C ASP A 201 -21.27 -0.65 -4.65
N SER A 202 -20.28 -0.95 -5.46
CA SER A 202 -19.07 -1.61 -5.00
C SER A 202 -17.83 -1.11 -5.72
N LEU A 203 -16.70 -1.15 -5.02
CA LEU A 203 -15.36 -0.89 -5.56
C LEU A 203 -14.43 -1.99 -5.08
N MET A 204 -13.54 -2.43 -5.96
CA MET A 204 -12.49 -3.39 -5.62
C MET A 204 -11.14 -2.81 -5.99
N HIS A 205 -10.21 -2.85 -5.04
CA HIS A 205 -8.81 -2.49 -5.22
C HIS A 205 -7.95 -3.77 -5.25
N LEU A 206 -7.03 -3.83 -6.21
CA LEU A 206 -6.27 -5.06 -6.49
C LEU A 206 -4.82 -5.02 -5.97
N GLY A 207 -4.43 -3.97 -5.21
CA GLY A 207 -3.05 -3.83 -4.75
C GLY A 207 -2.06 -3.87 -5.92
N ASP A 208 -0.94 -4.52 -5.71
CA ASP A 208 0.20 -4.57 -6.62
C ASP A 208 0.17 -5.73 -7.63
N ILE A 209 -1.03 -6.15 -8.06
CA ILE A 209 -1.17 -7.03 -9.23
C ILE A 209 -0.84 -6.28 -10.52
N LEU A 210 -1.15 -4.98 -10.56
CA LEU A 210 -0.96 -4.12 -11.72
C LEU A 210 -0.17 -2.88 -11.32
N HIS A 211 1.04 -2.74 -11.85
CA HIS A 211 1.90 -1.56 -11.65
C HIS A 211 1.83 -0.62 -12.85
N LEU A 212 1.78 -1.17 -14.06
CA LEU A 212 1.87 -0.43 -15.31
C LEU A 212 0.73 -0.83 -16.24
N GLN A 213 -0.38 -0.07 -16.20
CA GLN A 213 -1.57 -0.33 -17.02
C GLN A 213 -1.24 -0.54 -18.50
N ASN A 214 -0.35 0.28 -19.05
CA ASN A 214 -0.01 0.26 -20.48
C ASN A 214 0.88 -0.93 -20.90
N LEU A 215 1.37 -1.73 -19.96
CA LEU A 215 2.24 -2.86 -20.21
C LEU A 215 1.62 -4.20 -19.78
N GLN A 216 0.75 -4.17 -18.79
CA GLN A 216 0.17 -5.40 -18.20
C GLN A 216 -1.26 -5.69 -18.70
N LEU A 217 -1.93 -4.72 -19.34
CA LEU A 217 -3.31 -4.86 -19.87
C LEU A 217 -3.39 -4.76 -21.40
N ILE A 218 -2.33 -5.10 -22.13
CA ILE A 218 -2.29 -5.18 -23.60
C ILE A 218 -2.43 -6.61 -24.09
#